data_22c2cdd23058e21e253527eb0776f638
#
_entry.id   22c2cdd23058e21e253527eb0776f638
#
_cell.length_a   1.000
_cell.length_b   1.000
_cell.length_c   1.000
_cell.angle_alpha   90.00
_cell.angle_beta   90.00
_cell.angle_gamma   90.00
#
_symmetry.space_group_name_H-M   'P 1'
#
loop_
_entity.id
_entity.type
_entity.pdbx_description
1 polymer ?
#
loop_
_entity_poly.entity_id
_entity_poly.type
_entity_poly.pdbx_seq_one_letter_code
_entity_poly.pdbx_strand_id
1 'polypeptide(L)'
;MMVSTSPTYAPYTDLRQVELVFDFGVVAPEAAQSAQATSSAQSSVSNLSQVTDDVEEMSGKYTTLEHNMWVLDGTMEFYPGSQVGWQSDPLSGDDGNFTSNPWLEFQFAANQDSYGFTLIFDNTQPNNYPKEVITTVYDLNGDQTGTLTTYPDGYMHVINLPSPDYRRVHFEFVGTNIPHRRVRVCGVRFGIQYSYNAKSISSVTIRQSVNPWAESLASAEVDATIDNSDQLYNMINPEGLYLYL
;
A
#
# COMPACT_ATOMS: atom_id res chain seq x y z
N MET A 1 0.66 -26.91 -50.11
CA MET A 1 -0.20 -26.16 -49.21
C MET A 1 0.71 -25.53 -48.15
N MET A 2 1.14 -24.27 -48.37
CA MET A 2 2.01 -23.57 -47.46
C MET A 2 1.14 -22.91 -46.38
N VAL A 3 1.27 -23.35 -45.13
CA VAL A 3 0.66 -22.67 -44.03
C VAL A 3 1.54 -21.45 -43.71
N SER A 4 1.02 -20.27 -44.03
CA SER A 4 1.64 -19.00 -43.62
C SER A 4 1.44 -18.83 -42.14
N THR A 5 2.52 -19.00 -41.35
CA THR A 5 2.58 -18.67 -39.94
C THR A 5 3.20 -17.29 -39.77
N SER A 6 2.69 -16.27 -40.45
CA SER A 6 3.06 -14.91 -40.05
C SER A 6 2.37 -14.59 -38.73
N PRO A 7 3.09 -14.43 -37.63
CA PRO A 7 2.49 -13.88 -36.43
C PRO A 7 2.03 -12.48 -36.77
N THR A 8 0.72 -12.23 -36.65
CA THR A 8 0.19 -10.88 -36.77
C THR A 8 0.66 -10.12 -35.54
N TYR A 9 1.79 -9.41 -35.67
CA TYR A 9 2.16 -8.41 -34.68
C TYR A 9 1.10 -7.31 -34.80
N ALA A 10 0.18 -7.30 -33.83
CA ALA A 10 -0.63 -6.11 -33.65
C ALA A 10 0.34 -4.95 -33.36
N PRO A 11 0.23 -3.84 -34.14
CA PRO A 11 1.08 -2.69 -33.87
C PRO A 11 0.82 -2.28 -32.41
N TYR A 12 1.87 -2.24 -31.59
CA TYR A 12 1.81 -1.75 -30.22
C TYR A 12 1.60 -0.24 -30.27
N THR A 13 0.37 0.19 -30.52
CA THR A 13 -0.03 1.59 -30.56
C THR A 13 -0.50 2.09 -29.20
N ASP A 14 -0.66 1.19 -28.24
CA ASP A 14 -1.10 1.56 -26.90
C ASP A 14 0.08 2.12 -26.09
N LEU A 15 -0.14 3.28 -25.48
CA LEU A 15 0.76 3.85 -24.49
C LEU A 15 0.94 2.82 -23.37
N ARG A 16 2.13 2.24 -23.28
CA ARG A 16 2.46 1.38 -22.15
C ARG A 16 2.64 2.26 -20.93
N GLN A 17 1.82 2.04 -19.93
CA GLN A 17 2.08 2.61 -18.62
C GLN A 17 3.19 1.80 -17.95
N VAL A 18 4.28 2.48 -17.59
CA VAL A 18 5.36 1.90 -16.83
C VAL A 18 5.21 2.41 -15.41
N GLU A 19 5.18 1.48 -14.48
CA GLU A 19 5.27 1.76 -13.05
C GLU A 19 6.58 1.17 -12.54
N LEU A 20 7.32 1.95 -11.77
CA LEU A 20 8.55 1.52 -11.11
C LEU A 20 8.30 1.55 -9.61
N VAL A 21 8.40 0.40 -8.98
CA VAL A 21 8.20 0.25 -7.55
C VAL A 21 9.54 -0.09 -6.90
N PHE A 22 9.95 0.74 -5.95
CA PHE A 22 11.06 0.44 -5.05
C PHE A 22 10.49 -0.02 -3.71
N ASP A 23 10.81 -1.24 -3.33
CA ASP A 23 10.42 -1.82 -2.06
C ASP A 23 11.66 -2.02 -1.18
N PHE A 24 11.71 -1.31 -0.07
CA PHE A 24 12.74 -1.43 0.96
C PHE A 24 12.19 -2.24 2.14
N GLY A 25 11.68 -3.43 1.85
CA GLY A 25 11.21 -4.37 2.85
C GLY A 25 12.37 -5.16 3.46
N VAL A 26 12.51 -5.11 4.78
CA VAL A 26 13.46 -5.95 5.54
C VAL A 26 12.76 -7.20 6.07
N VAL A 27 11.45 -7.10 6.32
CA VAL A 27 10.62 -8.21 6.82
C VAL A 27 10.43 -9.24 5.73
N ALA A 28 10.78 -10.48 6.02
CA ALA A 28 10.60 -11.58 5.07
C ALA A 28 9.09 -11.77 4.75
N PRO A 29 8.73 -12.07 3.48
CA PRO A 29 7.33 -12.25 3.09
C PRO A 29 6.58 -13.28 3.95
N GLU A 30 7.23 -14.38 4.32
CA GLU A 30 6.64 -15.42 5.15
C GLU A 30 6.35 -14.93 6.58
N ALA A 31 7.20 -14.05 7.12
CA ALA A 31 6.97 -13.41 8.41
C ALA A 31 5.81 -12.42 8.34
N ALA A 32 5.72 -11.64 7.28
CA ALA A 32 4.63 -10.71 7.02
C ALA A 32 3.28 -11.43 6.92
N GLN A 33 3.20 -12.49 6.11
CA GLN A 33 1.99 -13.29 5.93
C GLN A 33 1.55 -14.03 7.20
N SER A 34 2.51 -14.43 8.05
CA SER A 34 2.23 -15.10 9.33
C SER A 34 1.96 -14.15 10.50
N ALA A 35 2.04 -12.84 10.28
CA ALA A 35 1.74 -11.86 11.31
C ALA A 35 0.27 -11.98 11.76
N GLN A 36 0.06 -12.00 13.06
CA GLN A 36 -1.29 -12.03 13.62
C GLN A 36 -1.92 -10.64 13.52
N ALA A 37 -2.88 -10.48 12.62
CA ALA A 37 -3.63 -9.25 12.47
C ALA A 37 -4.82 -9.20 13.44
N THR A 38 -4.99 -8.08 14.11
CA THR A 38 -6.16 -7.75 14.96
C THR A 38 -6.63 -6.34 14.66
N SER A 39 -7.88 -6.03 14.96
CA SER A 39 -8.42 -4.69 14.73
C SER A 39 -9.57 -4.36 15.67
N SER A 40 -9.94 -3.09 15.70
CA SER A 40 -11.17 -2.63 16.35
C SER A 40 -12.43 -3.08 15.63
N ALA A 41 -12.35 -3.46 14.35
CA ALA A 41 -13.48 -3.88 13.56
C ALA A 41 -13.88 -5.33 13.87
N GLN A 42 -15.17 -5.55 14.01
CA GLN A 42 -15.77 -6.90 14.12
C GLN A 42 -16.55 -7.27 12.85
N SER A 43 -16.37 -6.49 11.79
CA SER A 43 -17.10 -6.64 10.54
C SER A 43 -16.75 -7.96 9.85
N SER A 44 -17.78 -8.70 9.44
CA SER A 44 -17.64 -9.88 8.59
C SER A 44 -17.19 -9.56 7.16
N VAL A 45 -17.15 -8.28 6.80
CA VAL A 45 -16.71 -7.79 5.49
C VAL A 45 -15.19 -7.56 5.45
N SER A 46 -14.58 -7.36 6.61
CA SER A 46 -13.14 -7.16 6.71
C SER A 46 -12.39 -8.49 6.64
N ASN A 47 -11.47 -8.60 5.71
CA ASN A 47 -10.60 -9.76 5.60
C ASN A 47 -9.17 -9.37 5.98
N LEU A 48 -8.86 -9.54 7.28
CA LEU A 48 -7.57 -9.18 7.85
C LEU A 48 -6.40 -10.01 7.28
N SER A 49 -6.65 -11.24 6.87
CA SER A 49 -5.60 -12.10 6.33
C SER A 49 -5.09 -11.64 4.96
N GLN A 50 -5.89 -10.89 4.21
CA GLN A 50 -5.51 -10.38 2.89
C GLN A 50 -4.77 -9.03 2.92
N VAL A 51 -4.68 -8.37 4.07
CA VAL A 51 -4.05 -7.03 4.17
C VAL A 51 -2.53 -7.10 3.99
N THR A 52 -1.93 -8.27 4.21
CA THR A 52 -0.48 -8.49 4.04
C THR A 52 -0.11 -9.18 2.72
N ASP A 53 -1.12 -9.57 1.95
CA ASP A 53 -0.95 -10.15 0.61
C ASP A 53 -1.02 -9.07 -0.49
N ASP A 54 -1.09 -9.50 -1.75
CA ASP A 54 -1.33 -8.59 -2.86
C ASP A 54 -2.73 -7.99 -2.78
N VAL A 55 -2.84 -6.74 -3.24
CA VAL A 55 -4.12 -6.03 -3.27
C VAL A 55 -5.03 -6.66 -4.31
N GLU A 56 -6.20 -7.14 -3.89
CA GLU A 56 -7.18 -7.80 -4.74
C GLU A 56 -8.44 -6.94 -4.93
N GLU A 57 -9.06 -7.04 -6.10
CA GLU A 57 -10.37 -6.45 -6.34
C GLU A 57 -11.48 -7.30 -5.71
N MET A 58 -12.50 -6.64 -5.20
CA MET A 58 -13.66 -7.33 -4.63
C MET A 58 -14.52 -7.97 -5.72
N SER A 59 -14.83 -9.23 -5.52
CA SER A 59 -15.86 -9.93 -6.29
C SER A 59 -17.14 -10.04 -5.47
N GLY A 60 -18.20 -9.39 -5.90
CA GLY A 60 -19.49 -9.49 -5.23
C GLY A 60 -20.06 -8.14 -4.82
N LYS A 61 -21.30 -8.18 -4.36
CA LYS A 61 -22.03 -6.97 -3.94
C LYS A 61 -22.31 -7.04 -2.45
N TYR A 62 -21.99 -6.00 -1.72
CA TYR A 62 -22.34 -5.84 -0.30
C TYR A 62 -22.64 -4.38 0.01
N THR A 63 -23.30 -4.13 1.08
CA THR A 63 -23.68 -2.80 1.54
C THR A 63 -22.67 -2.26 2.54
N THR A 64 -22.11 -1.09 2.29
CA THR A 64 -21.21 -0.42 3.24
C THR A 64 -21.97 0.51 4.19
N LEU A 65 -23.21 0.89 3.88
CA LEU A 65 -24.00 1.91 4.57
C LEU A 65 -23.35 3.31 4.60
N GLU A 66 -22.41 3.55 3.70
CA GLU A 66 -21.77 4.85 3.55
C GLU A 66 -22.66 5.79 2.74
N HIS A 67 -22.63 7.10 3.06
CA HIS A 67 -23.43 8.09 2.36
C HIS A 67 -23.06 8.17 0.89
N ASN A 68 -24.07 8.23 0.01
CA ASN A 68 -23.91 8.33 -1.44
C ASN A 68 -23.16 7.18 -2.12
N MET A 69 -23.09 6.02 -1.47
CA MET A 69 -22.49 4.80 -1.99
C MET A 69 -23.52 3.80 -2.53
N TRP A 70 -24.77 4.22 -2.71
CA TRP A 70 -25.84 3.37 -3.16
C TRP A 70 -26.85 4.14 -4.01
N VAL A 71 -27.56 3.44 -4.89
CA VAL A 71 -28.55 4.00 -5.78
C VAL A 71 -29.94 3.84 -5.16
N LEU A 72 -30.82 4.85 -5.32
CA LEU A 72 -32.16 4.90 -4.72
C LEU A 72 -33.14 3.88 -5.33
N ASP A 73 -32.76 3.13 -6.34
CA ASP A 73 -33.58 2.08 -6.96
C ASP A 73 -33.58 0.76 -6.16
N GLY A 74 -32.91 0.74 -5.02
CA GLY A 74 -32.76 -0.44 -4.17
C GLY A 74 -31.62 -1.36 -4.57
N THR A 75 -30.87 -1.05 -5.64
CA THR A 75 -29.60 -1.70 -5.92
C THR A 75 -28.49 -1.01 -5.16
N MET A 76 -27.72 -1.79 -4.42
CA MET A 76 -26.51 -1.30 -3.78
C MET A 76 -25.34 -1.71 -4.64
N GLU A 77 -24.73 -0.73 -5.28
CA GLU A 77 -23.59 -1.00 -6.14
C GLU A 77 -22.32 -0.47 -5.47
N PHE A 78 -21.29 -1.32 -5.48
CA PHE A 78 -19.93 -0.88 -5.22
C PHE A 78 -19.45 -0.04 -6.38
N TYR A 79 -18.56 0.87 -6.05
CA TYR A 79 -17.71 1.41 -7.11
C TYR A 79 -16.95 0.25 -7.76
N PRO A 80 -16.94 0.18 -9.10
CA PRO A 80 -16.16 -0.82 -9.81
C PRO A 80 -14.69 -0.75 -9.41
N GLY A 81 -14.08 -1.89 -9.12
CA GLY A 81 -12.68 -1.97 -8.72
C GLY A 81 -12.40 -1.72 -7.23
N SER A 82 -13.44 -1.70 -6.37
CA SER A 82 -13.21 -1.70 -4.91
C SER A 82 -12.32 -2.86 -4.49
N GLN A 83 -11.37 -2.57 -3.62
CA GLN A 83 -10.34 -3.52 -3.24
C GLN A 83 -10.71 -4.22 -1.92
N VAL A 84 -10.31 -5.49 -1.82
CA VAL A 84 -10.46 -6.30 -0.60
C VAL A 84 -9.46 -5.82 0.44
N GLY A 85 -9.81 -5.98 1.69
CA GLY A 85 -8.95 -5.65 2.82
C GLY A 85 -9.73 -5.44 4.10
N TRP A 86 -9.18 -4.64 4.98
CA TRP A 86 -9.83 -4.26 6.22
C TRP A 86 -10.67 -3.00 6.05
N GLN A 87 -11.84 -2.97 6.71
CA GLN A 87 -12.72 -1.80 6.79
C GLN A 87 -13.05 -1.50 8.25
N SER A 88 -13.09 -0.23 8.63
CA SER A 88 -13.53 0.17 9.96
C SER A 88 -15.04 -0.05 10.14
N ASP A 89 -15.47 -0.43 11.36
CA ASP A 89 -16.91 -0.51 11.69
C ASP A 89 -17.58 0.85 11.77
N PRO A 90 -16.98 1.87 12.45
CA PRO A 90 -17.60 3.19 12.48
C PRO A 90 -17.45 3.92 11.15
N LEU A 91 -18.45 4.74 10.86
CA LEU A 91 -18.36 5.83 9.89
C LEU A 91 -17.79 7.07 10.57
N SER A 92 -17.03 7.87 9.85
CA SER A 92 -16.65 9.20 10.31
C SER A 92 -17.87 10.12 10.40
N GLY A 93 -17.82 11.10 11.29
CA GLY A 93 -18.87 12.11 11.48
C GLY A 93 -18.92 13.17 10.39
N ASP A 94 -19.75 14.20 10.60
CA ASP A 94 -19.93 15.35 9.69
C ASP A 94 -18.63 16.13 9.45
N ASP A 95 -17.76 16.16 10.45
CA ASP A 95 -16.42 16.78 10.38
C ASP A 95 -15.35 15.84 9.82
N GLY A 96 -15.73 14.61 9.49
CA GLY A 96 -14.86 13.54 9.02
C GLY A 96 -14.04 12.86 10.13
N ASN A 97 -14.24 13.18 11.41
CA ASN A 97 -13.56 12.54 12.52
C ASN A 97 -14.36 11.35 13.06
N PHE A 98 -13.67 10.41 13.71
CA PHE A 98 -14.33 9.31 14.41
C PHE A 98 -14.61 9.70 15.88
N THR A 99 -15.71 9.23 16.43
CA THR A 99 -15.98 9.33 17.86
C THR A 99 -15.07 8.43 18.68
N SER A 100 -14.70 7.29 18.11
CA SER A 100 -13.73 6.35 18.63
C SER A 100 -12.86 5.90 17.46
N ASN A 101 -11.58 6.18 17.52
CA ASN A 101 -10.67 5.94 16.42
C ASN A 101 -10.57 4.43 16.13
N PRO A 102 -10.89 4.00 14.92
CA PRO A 102 -10.63 2.62 14.51
C PRO A 102 -9.13 2.37 14.39
N TRP A 103 -8.73 1.13 14.61
CA TRP A 103 -7.33 0.73 14.59
C TRP A 103 -7.12 -0.66 13.96
N LEU A 104 -5.91 -0.86 13.48
CA LEU A 104 -5.40 -2.10 12.91
C LEU A 104 -4.04 -2.39 13.51
N GLU A 105 -3.80 -3.63 13.93
CA GLU A 105 -2.57 -4.03 14.63
C GLU A 105 -2.04 -5.34 14.08
N PHE A 106 -0.73 -5.44 13.97
CA PHE A 106 -0.02 -6.66 13.55
C PHE A 106 1.01 -7.04 14.61
N GLN A 107 0.97 -8.31 15.00
CA GLN A 107 1.92 -8.90 15.93
C GLN A 107 2.67 -10.04 15.25
N PHE A 108 3.99 -10.00 15.31
CA PHE A 108 4.88 -11.00 14.72
C PHE A 108 5.24 -12.09 15.72
N ALA A 109 5.58 -13.28 15.22
CA ALA A 109 6.09 -14.39 16.03
C ALA A 109 7.52 -14.16 16.53
N ALA A 110 8.32 -13.36 15.84
CA ALA A 110 9.69 -12.97 16.20
C ALA A 110 9.87 -11.46 16.01
N ASN A 111 10.91 -10.91 16.63
CA ASN A 111 11.26 -9.51 16.40
C ASN A 111 11.62 -9.28 14.94
N GLN A 112 11.26 -8.12 14.44
CA GLN A 112 11.51 -7.68 13.08
C GLN A 112 12.23 -6.33 13.09
N ASP A 113 12.92 -6.03 12.00
CA ASP A 113 13.47 -4.72 11.72
C ASP A 113 12.68 -4.09 10.57
N SER A 114 12.46 -2.79 10.62
CA SER A 114 11.88 -2.06 9.48
C SER A 114 12.39 -0.62 9.42
N TYR A 115 12.55 -0.11 8.21
CA TYR A 115 12.80 1.31 7.96
C TYR A 115 11.53 2.16 8.08
N GLY A 116 10.36 1.51 8.06
CA GLY A 116 9.06 2.14 8.16
C GLY A 116 7.97 1.22 7.65
N PHE A 117 6.83 1.79 7.34
CA PHE A 117 5.64 1.05 6.93
C PHE A 117 4.97 1.74 5.74
N THR A 118 4.27 0.96 4.93
CA THR A 118 3.44 1.51 3.85
C THR A 118 2.02 0.99 3.99
N LEU A 119 1.07 1.92 4.05
CA LEU A 119 -0.36 1.62 4.04
C LEU A 119 -0.91 1.88 2.64
N ILE A 120 -1.71 0.94 2.14
CA ILE A 120 -2.40 1.04 0.85
C ILE A 120 -3.89 1.14 1.13
N PHE A 121 -4.49 2.26 0.73
CA PHE A 121 -5.92 2.52 0.89
C PHE A 121 -6.68 2.22 -0.40
N ASP A 122 -8.00 2.05 -0.30
CA ASP A 122 -8.87 1.86 -1.46
C ASP A 122 -8.81 3.10 -2.38
N ASN A 123 -8.40 2.91 -3.62
CA ASN A 123 -8.22 3.98 -4.62
C ASN A 123 -9.44 4.18 -5.53
N THR A 124 -10.53 3.47 -5.29
CA THR A 124 -11.73 3.53 -6.15
C THR A 124 -12.46 4.87 -6.07
N GLN A 125 -12.25 5.61 -4.99
CA GLN A 125 -12.79 6.95 -4.80
C GLN A 125 -11.68 7.97 -4.58
N PRO A 126 -11.70 9.09 -5.29
CA PRO A 126 -10.75 10.18 -5.03
C PRO A 126 -10.85 10.66 -3.59
N ASN A 127 -9.72 10.88 -2.95
CA ASN A 127 -9.60 11.42 -1.59
C ASN A 127 -10.25 10.58 -0.47
N ASN A 128 -10.59 9.32 -0.72
CA ASN A 128 -11.17 8.44 0.28
C ASN A 128 -10.09 7.71 1.10
N TYR A 129 -9.24 8.47 1.76
CA TYR A 129 -8.19 7.95 2.66
C TYR A 129 -8.23 8.70 4.00
N PRO A 130 -7.57 8.17 5.06
CA PRO A 130 -7.55 8.81 6.37
C PRO A 130 -6.94 10.22 6.33
N LYS A 131 -7.43 11.11 7.19
CA LYS A 131 -6.82 12.43 7.41
C LYS A 131 -5.50 12.35 8.14
N GLU A 132 -5.45 11.44 9.11
CA GLU A 132 -4.35 11.33 10.06
C GLU A 132 -4.23 9.86 10.49
N VAL A 133 -3.00 9.39 10.55
CA VAL A 133 -2.63 8.04 11.03
C VAL A 133 -1.62 8.20 12.14
N ILE A 134 -1.90 7.58 13.28
CA ILE A 134 -0.97 7.46 14.40
C ILE A 134 -0.41 6.04 14.37
N THR A 135 0.88 5.91 14.14
CA THR A 135 1.58 4.63 14.13
C THR A 135 2.39 4.47 15.40
N THR A 136 2.21 3.36 16.08
CA THR A 136 2.95 3.04 17.32
C THR A 136 3.57 1.66 17.21
N VAL A 137 4.85 1.55 17.56
CA VAL A 137 5.58 0.28 17.57
C VAL A 137 5.97 -0.11 18.97
N TYR A 138 6.02 -1.43 19.19
CA TYR A 138 6.28 -2.02 20.51
C TYR A 138 7.30 -3.14 20.38
N ASP A 139 8.11 -3.30 21.41
CA ASP A 139 9.06 -4.40 21.53
C ASP A 139 8.42 -5.72 22.01
N LEU A 140 9.26 -6.71 22.29
CA LEU A 140 8.85 -8.01 22.84
C LEU A 140 8.16 -7.93 24.20
N ASN A 141 8.53 -6.95 25.03
CA ASN A 141 8.00 -6.76 26.38
C ASN A 141 6.65 -6.02 26.34
N GLY A 142 6.28 -5.46 25.20
CA GLY A 142 5.11 -4.61 25.02
C GLY A 142 5.38 -3.15 25.33
N ASP A 143 6.66 -2.76 25.51
CA ASP A 143 7.06 -1.37 25.71
C ASP A 143 7.01 -0.64 24.37
N GLN A 144 6.48 0.60 24.39
CA GLN A 144 6.45 1.45 23.21
C GLN A 144 7.86 1.93 22.89
N THR A 145 8.33 1.58 21.68
CA THR A 145 9.67 1.95 21.18
C THR A 145 9.65 3.13 20.22
N GLY A 146 8.50 3.40 19.60
CA GLY A 146 8.33 4.53 18.69
C GLY A 146 6.88 4.88 18.46
N THR A 147 6.63 6.14 18.12
CA THR A 147 5.33 6.63 17.65
C THR A 147 5.53 7.76 16.67
N LEU A 148 4.69 7.81 15.64
CA LEU A 148 4.69 8.87 14.63
C LEU A 148 3.27 9.15 14.17
N THR A 149 2.91 10.43 14.10
CA THR A 149 1.68 10.91 13.51
C THR A 149 1.97 11.39 12.09
N THR A 150 1.21 10.90 11.13
CA THR A 150 1.37 11.22 9.71
C THR A 150 0.04 11.58 9.06
N TYR A 151 0.10 12.29 7.92
CA TYR A 151 -1.06 12.82 7.22
C TYR A 151 -1.04 12.31 5.78
N PRO A 152 -1.84 11.27 5.45
CA PRO A 152 -1.90 10.75 4.09
C PRO A 152 -2.34 11.81 3.08
N ASP A 153 -1.68 11.83 1.93
CA ASP A 153 -1.99 12.69 0.79
C ASP A 153 -2.44 11.93 -0.45
N GLY A 154 -2.54 10.58 -0.33
CA GLY A 154 -2.94 9.68 -1.39
C GLY A 154 -3.32 8.29 -0.88
N TYR A 155 -3.60 7.40 -1.82
CA TYR A 155 -3.98 6.01 -1.52
C TYR A 155 -2.80 5.14 -1.08
N MET A 156 -1.57 5.51 -1.40
CA MET A 156 -0.35 4.87 -0.90
C MET A 156 0.32 5.85 0.06
N HIS A 157 0.47 5.44 1.29
CA HIS A 157 1.00 6.28 2.36
C HIS A 157 2.22 5.65 3.01
N VAL A 158 3.35 6.32 2.89
CA VAL A 158 4.64 5.90 3.46
C VAL A 158 4.82 6.54 4.83
N ILE A 159 5.16 5.71 5.81
CA ILE A 159 5.39 6.09 7.21
C ILE A 159 6.86 5.84 7.51
N ASN A 160 7.66 6.89 7.54
CA ASN A 160 9.09 6.84 7.83
C ASN A 160 9.31 6.73 9.33
N LEU A 161 9.18 5.53 9.88
CA LEU A 161 9.40 5.24 11.30
C LEU A 161 10.37 4.06 11.44
N PRO A 162 11.69 4.31 11.46
CA PRO A 162 12.68 3.27 11.69
C PRO A 162 12.40 2.53 13.00
N SER A 163 12.21 1.23 12.90
CA SER A 163 11.72 0.38 13.98
C SER A 163 12.60 -0.86 14.10
N PRO A 164 13.77 -0.76 14.77
CA PRO A 164 14.59 -1.92 15.04
C PRO A 164 13.97 -2.77 16.16
N ASP A 165 14.13 -4.08 16.04
CA ASP A 165 13.72 -5.07 17.07
C ASP A 165 12.24 -4.97 17.49
N TYR A 166 11.35 -4.48 16.61
CA TYR A 166 9.94 -4.38 16.96
C TYR A 166 9.24 -5.75 16.85
N ARG A 167 8.20 -5.93 17.67
CA ARG A 167 7.39 -7.13 17.72
C ARG A 167 5.96 -6.88 17.26
N ARG A 168 5.48 -5.65 17.44
CA ARG A 168 4.09 -5.28 17.19
C ARG A 168 4.03 -3.85 16.64
N VAL A 169 3.17 -3.65 15.66
CA VAL A 169 2.86 -2.34 15.10
C VAL A 169 1.36 -2.10 15.14
N HIS A 170 0.97 -0.91 15.56
CA HIS A 170 -0.41 -0.47 15.74
C HIS A 170 -0.64 0.80 14.92
N PHE A 171 -1.69 0.79 14.09
CA PHE A 171 -2.12 1.92 13.28
C PHE A 171 -3.49 2.38 13.75
N GLU A 172 -3.59 3.62 14.21
CA GLU A 172 -4.83 4.27 14.64
C GLU A 172 -5.21 5.34 13.64
N PHE A 173 -6.50 5.39 13.24
CA PHE A 173 -7.02 6.28 12.22
C PHE A 173 -7.94 7.33 12.85
N VAL A 174 -7.57 8.61 12.78
CA VAL A 174 -8.29 9.68 13.49
C VAL A 174 -9.53 10.14 12.75
N GLY A 175 -9.52 10.09 11.41
CA GLY A 175 -10.66 10.51 10.60
C GLY A 175 -10.47 10.18 9.12
N THR A 176 -11.44 10.58 8.30
CA THR A 176 -11.41 10.46 6.84
C THR A 176 -11.55 11.83 6.17
N ASN A 177 -10.95 12.01 5.00
CA ASN A 177 -11.03 13.26 4.24
C ASN A 177 -12.45 13.54 3.73
N ILE A 178 -13.20 12.49 3.44
CA ILE A 178 -14.61 12.59 3.08
C ILE A 178 -15.45 12.19 4.30
N PRO A 179 -16.37 13.04 4.79
CA PRO A 179 -17.28 12.67 5.88
C PRO A 179 -18.11 11.43 5.57
N HIS A 180 -18.57 10.75 6.61
CA HIS A 180 -19.42 9.56 6.54
C HIS A 180 -18.81 8.41 5.73
N ARG A 181 -17.50 8.23 5.85
CA ARG A 181 -16.75 7.13 5.23
C ARG A 181 -16.13 6.21 6.27
N ARG A 182 -15.90 4.98 5.85
CA ARG A 182 -15.06 4.02 6.56
C ARG A 182 -13.61 4.19 6.13
N VAL A 183 -12.69 3.93 7.03
CA VAL A 183 -11.31 3.68 6.62
C VAL A 183 -11.24 2.32 5.95
N ARG A 184 -10.57 2.25 4.82
CA ARG A 184 -10.33 1.02 4.06
C ARG A 184 -8.85 0.86 3.82
N VAL A 185 -8.26 -0.15 4.45
CA VAL A 185 -6.86 -0.52 4.26
C VAL A 185 -6.83 -1.80 3.43
N CYS A 186 -6.37 -1.69 2.21
CA CYS A 186 -6.32 -2.79 1.24
C CYS A 186 -5.01 -3.56 1.32
N GLY A 187 -3.95 -2.90 1.79
CA GLY A 187 -2.65 -3.51 1.95
C GLY A 187 -1.82 -2.84 3.02
N VAL A 188 -0.97 -3.63 3.67
CA VAL A 188 0.06 -3.16 4.61
C VAL A 188 1.39 -3.79 4.19
N ARG A 189 2.42 -2.97 4.06
CA ARG A 189 3.79 -3.43 3.83
C ARG A 189 4.64 -3.05 5.05
N PHE A 190 5.41 -3.98 5.52
CA PHE A 190 6.34 -3.80 6.64
C PHE A 190 7.71 -3.37 6.09
N GLY A 191 7.69 -2.23 5.43
CA GLY A 191 8.79 -1.61 4.72
C GLY A 191 8.33 -0.32 4.05
N ILE A 192 9.29 0.40 3.48
CA ILE A 192 9.03 1.61 2.72
C ILE A 192 8.88 1.24 1.26
N GLN A 193 7.78 1.60 0.64
CA GLN A 193 7.52 1.38 -0.77
C GLN A 193 7.27 2.70 -1.49
N TYR A 194 8.04 2.96 -2.55
CA TYR A 194 7.86 4.11 -3.42
C TYR A 194 7.44 3.65 -4.80
N SER A 195 6.36 4.22 -5.31
CA SER A 195 5.85 3.94 -6.65
C SER A 195 5.99 5.18 -7.54
N TYR A 196 6.59 5.00 -8.70
CA TYR A 196 6.78 6.03 -9.73
C TYR A 196 6.02 5.63 -10.98
N ASN A 197 5.16 6.51 -11.45
CA ASN A 197 4.36 6.31 -12.65
C ASN A 197 4.91 7.13 -13.82
N ALA A 198 4.24 7.06 -14.96
CA ALA A 198 4.63 7.77 -16.18
C ALA A 198 4.75 9.30 -16.06
N LYS A 199 4.26 9.92 -14.97
CA LYS A 199 4.44 11.37 -14.72
C LYS A 199 5.78 11.68 -14.06
N SER A 200 6.29 10.74 -13.26
CA SER A 200 7.54 10.89 -12.49
C SER A 200 8.74 10.20 -13.16
N ILE A 201 8.50 9.34 -14.16
CA ILE A 201 9.54 8.60 -14.86
C ILE A 201 9.82 9.29 -16.21
N SER A 202 11.06 9.73 -16.40
CA SER A 202 11.50 10.31 -17.69
C SER A 202 11.94 9.25 -18.67
N SER A 203 12.60 8.17 -18.22
CA SER A 203 13.02 7.05 -19.06
C SER A 203 13.24 5.79 -18.25
N VAL A 204 12.95 4.63 -18.85
CA VAL A 204 13.32 3.30 -18.33
C VAL A 204 13.94 2.50 -19.45
N THR A 205 15.10 1.92 -19.19
CA THR A 205 15.76 0.98 -20.10
C THR A 205 15.99 -0.34 -19.39
N ILE A 206 15.43 -1.41 -19.94
CA ILE A 206 15.64 -2.76 -19.44
C ILE A 206 16.57 -3.49 -20.39
N ARG A 207 17.72 -3.95 -19.90
CA ARG A 207 18.68 -4.74 -20.65
C ARG A 207 18.68 -6.17 -20.10
N GLN A 208 18.33 -7.11 -20.96
CA GLN A 208 18.43 -8.53 -20.67
C GLN A 208 19.36 -9.16 -21.70
N SER A 209 20.45 -9.77 -21.25
CA SER A 209 21.34 -10.51 -22.13
C SER A 209 21.30 -11.99 -21.74
N VAL A 210 21.05 -12.86 -22.71
CA VAL A 210 21.19 -14.31 -22.54
C VAL A 210 22.38 -14.75 -23.35
N ASN A 211 23.43 -15.20 -22.66
CA ASN A 211 24.54 -15.87 -23.33
C ASN A 211 24.38 -17.38 -23.14
N PRO A 212 23.96 -18.14 -24.18
CA PRO A 212 23.69 -19.57 -24.05
C PRO A 212 24.96 -20.40 -23.75
N TRP A 213 26.14 -19.78 -23.83
CA TRP A 213 27.43 -20.41 -23.57
C TRP A 213 28.06 -19.95 -22.24
N ALA A 214 27.36 -19.10 -21.47
CA ALA A 214 27.92 -18.62 -20.21
C ALA A 214 27.61 -19.61 -19.08
N GLU A 215 28.58 -19.87 -18.27
CA GLU A 215 28.44 -20.68 -17.03
C GLU A 215 27.75 -19.90 -15.90
N SER A 216 27.50 -18.59 -16.08
CA SER A 216 26.81 -17.71 -15.13
C SER A 216 25.48 -17.25 -15.67
N LEU A 217 24.49 -17.13 -14.78
CA LEU A 217 23.19 -16.52 -15.10
C LEU A 217 23.40 -15.06 -15.50
N ALA A 218 22.81 -14.67 -16.62
CA ALA A 218 22.78 -13.26 -17.03
C ALA A 218 21.94 -12.47 -16.03
N SER A 219 22.46 -11.37 -15.52
CA SER A 219 21.70 -10.42 -14.73
C SER A 219 20.91 -9.49 -15.64
N ALA A 220 19.66 -9.24 -15.29
CA ALA A 220 18.89 -8.15 -15.89
C ALA A 220 19.35 -6.82 -15.28
N GLU A 221 19.58 -5.83 -16.13
CA GLU A 221 19.91 -4.46 -15.73
C GLU A 221 18.72 -3.55 -16.06
N VAL A 222 18.34 -2.72 -15.10
CA VAL A 222 17.27 -1.72 -15.26
C VAL A 222 17.86 -0.35 -14.95
N ASP A 223 17.87 0.53 -15.95
CA ASP A 223 18.23 1.93 -15.79
C ASP A 223 16.95 2.77 -15.81
N ALA A 224 16.68 3.51 -14.76
CA ALA A 224 15.54 4.41 -14.67
C ALA A 224 15.98 5.82 -14.33
N THR A 225 15.37 6.80 -15.02
CA THR A 225 15.53 8.23 -14.70
C THR A 225 14.23 8.74 -14.12
N ILE A 226 14.27 9.19 -12.88
CA ILE A 226 13.13 9.65 -12.11
C ILE A 226 13.25 11.17 -11.91
N ASP A 227 12.11 11.88 -11.95
CA ASP A 227 12.03 13.26 -11.55
C ASP A 227 12.25 13.39 -10.04
N ASN A 228 13.23 14.19 -9.64
CA ASN A 228 13.58 14.47 -8.24
C ASN A 228 13.35 15.97 -7.92
N SER A 229 12.33 16.57 -8.50
CA SER A 229 11.99 17.97 -8.25
C SER A 229 11.56 18.23 -6.80
N ASP A 230 11.05 17.22 -6.11
CA ASP A 230 10.73 17.20 -4.68
C ASP A 230 11.97 17.07 -3.78
N GLN A 231 13.15 16.83 -4.37
CA GLN A 231 14.43 16.62 -3.68
C GLN A 231 14.45 15.44 -2.70
N LEU A 232 13.57 14.47 -2.88
CA LEU A 232 13.47 13.28 -2.02
C LEU A 232 14.80 12.50 -1.96
N TYR A 233 15.53 12.46 -3.09
CA TYR A 233 16.83 11.78 -3.22
C TYR A 233 18.03 12.74 -3.03
N ASN A 234 17.83 13.91 -2.46
CA ASN A 234 18.94 14.80 -2.17
C ASN A 234 19.54 14.45 -0.81
N MET A 235 20.84 14.14 -0.80
CA MET A 235 21.57 13.79 0.44
C MET A 235 21.59 14.92 1.50
N ILE A 236 21.29 16.16 1.10
CA ILE A 236 21.26 17.33 2.00
C ILE A 236 19.84 17.61 2.53
N ASN A 237 18.83 16.98 1.96
CA ASN A 237 17.44 17.16 2.39
C ASN A 237 17.21 16.43 3.74
N PRO A 238 16.89 17.15 4.84
CA PRO A 238 16.64 16.51 6.13
C PRO A 238 15.40 15.65 6.18
N GLU A 239 14.51 15.77 5.18
CA GLU A 239 13.31 14.94 5.01
C GLU A 239 13.50 13.89 3.89
N GLY A 240 14.72 13.82 3.32
CA GLY A 240 15.02 12.90 2.23
C GLY A 240 15.30 11.47 2.70
N LEU A 241 15.16 10.54 1.78
CA LEU A 241 15.36 9.10 2.00
C LEU A 241 16.74 8.72 2.57
N TYR A 242 17.79 9.48 2.23
CA TYR A 242 19.16 9.17 2.63
C TYR A 242 19.48 9.42 4.10
N LEU A 243 18.56 10.02 4.87
CA LEU A 243 18.76 10.18 6.32
C LEU A 243 18.65 8.87 7.09
N TYR A 244 18.03 7.86 6.48
CA TYR A 244 17.71 6.59 7.13
C TYR A 244 18.43 5.39 6.48
N LEU A 245 19.25 5.63 5.47
CA LEU A 245 20.11 4.66 4.81
C LEU A 245 21.58 4.84 5.23
#